data_7029c1351ac172601f32c9da021fb229
#
_entry.id   7029c1351ac172601f32c9da021fb229
#
_cell.length_a   1.000
_cell.length_b   1.000
_cell.length_c   1.000
_cell.angle_alpha   90.00
_cell.angle_beta   90.00
_cell.angle_gamma   90.00
#
_symmetry.space_group_name_H-M   'P 1'
#
loop_
_entity.id
_entity.type
_entity.pdbx_description
1 polymer ?
#
loop_
_entity_poly.entity_id
_entity_poly.type
_entity_poly.pdbx_seq_one_letter_code
_entity_poly.pdbx_strand_id
1 'polypeptide(L)' 'MAEYAVYKGDQFIDLGTADYLANKLGVSVETIRFRSTPTYKKRVTDDALITVRIEDD' A
#
# COMPACT_ATOMS: atom_id res chain seq x y z
N MET A 1 -2.66 14.55 5.67
CA MET A 1 -2.53 13.11 5.88
C MET A 1 -2.13 12.44 4.58
N ALA A 2 -1.32 11.43 4.66
CA ALA A 2 -0.89 10.74 3.46
C ALA A 2 -1.95 9.75 3.00
N GLU A 3 -2.12 9.66 1.71
CA GLU A 3 -3.00 8.67 1.10
C GLU A 3 -2.18 7.70 0.27
N TYR A 4 -2.68 6.48 0.19
CA TYR A 4 -1.99 5.41 -0.52
C TYR A 4 -2.95 4.73 -1.47
N ALA A 5 -2.43 4.27 -2.60
CA ALA A 5 -3.17 3.41 -3.51
C ALA A 5 -2.62 2.00 -3.39
N VAL A 6 -3.51 1.02 -3.41
CA VAL A 6 -3.12 -0.39 -3.31
C VAL A 6 -3.34 -1.05 -4.65
N TYR A 7 -2.32 -1.76 -5.11
CA TYR A 7 -2.38 -2.49 -6.37
C TYR A 7 -1.98 -3.93 -6.17
N LYS A 8 -2.49 -4.79 -7.00
CA LYS A 8 -2.02 -6.16 -7.12
C LYS A 8 -1.55 -6.34 -8.55
N GLY A 9 -0.23 -6.37 -8.73
CA GLY A 9 0.32 -6.28 -10.08
C GLY A 9 -0.07 -4.94 -10.68
N ASP A 10 -0.72 -4.97 -11.82
CA ASP A 10 -1.19 -3.75 -12.49
C ASP A 10 -2.62 -3.39 -12.13
N GLN A 11 -3.27 -4.21 -11.32
CA GLN A 11 -4.68 -4.02 -11.00
C GLN A 11 -4.86 -3.14 -9.77
N PHE A 12 -5.61 -2.05 -9.92
CA PHE A 12 -5.98 -1.19 -8.82
C PHE A 12 -6.94 -1.91 -7.87
N ILE A 13 -6.65 -1.85 -6.58
CA ILE A 13 -7.49 -2.49 -5.57
C ILE A 13 -8.28 -1.45 -4.77
N ASP A 14 -7.60 -0.45 -4.19
CA ASP A 14 -8.27 0.51 -3.34
C ASP A 14 -7.38 1.73 -3.11
N LEU A 15 -7.99 2.77 -2.56
CA LEU A 15 -7.33 4.04 -2.28
C LEU A 15 -7.82 4.57 -0.94
N GLY A 16 -6.94 5.09 -0.13
CA GLY A 16 -7.32 5.70 1.14
C GLY A 16 -6.12 5.94 2.03
N THR A 17 -6.41 6.32 3.28
CA THR A 17 -5.37 6.52 4.27
C THR A 17 -4.80 5.18 4.72
N ALA A 18 -3.64 5.23 5.39
CA ALA A 18 -3.04 4.02 5.91
C ALA A 18 -3.96 3.31 6.90
N ASP A 19 -4.65 4.09 7.75
CA ASP A 19 -5.58 3.52 8.71
C ASP A 19 -6.73 2.79 8.02
N TYR A 20 -7.30 3.42 7.02
CA TYR A 20 -8.40 2.84 6.27
C TYR A 20 -7.98 1.55 5.58
N LEU A 21 -6.84 1.58 4.91
CA LEU A 21 -6.36 0.42 4.16
C LEU A 21 -5.95 -0.72 5.11
N ALA A 22 -5.33 -0.38 6.24
CA ALA A 22 -4.94 -1.38 7.21
C ALA A 22 -6.16 -2.13 7.73
N ASN A 23 -7.21 -1.39 8.05
CA ASN A 23 -8.44 -1.99 8.54
C ASN A 23 -9.10 -2.85 7.45
N LYS A 24 -9.16 -2.35 6.24
CA LYS A 24 -9.80 -3.05 5.14
C LYS A 24 -9.07 -4.33 4.76
N LEU A 25 -7.75 -4.29 4.77
CA LEU A 25 -6.93 -5.42 4.36
C LEU A 25 -6.58 -6.36 5.52
N GLY A 26 -6.92 -5.97 6.75
CA GLY A 26 -6.63 -6.80 7.91
C GLY A 26 -5.17 -6.83 8.29
N VAL A 27 -4.45 -5.73 8.06
CA VAL A 27 -3.03 -5.61 8.39
C VAL A 27 -2.81 -4.36 9.24
N SER A 28 -1.59 -4.17 9.73
CA SER A 28 -1.28 -3.01 10.53
C SER A 28 -0.97 -1.80 9.65
N VAL A 29 -1.09 -0.60 10.25
CA VAL A 29 -0.74 0.63 9.56
C VAL A 29 0.73 0.61 9.14
N GLU A 30 1.59 0.05 9.98
CA GLU A 30 3.00 -0.04 9.65
C GLU A 30 3.25 -0.92 8.44
N THR A 31 2.45 -1.96 8.26
CA THR A 31 2.54 -2.80 7.08
C THR A 31 2.23 -2.00 5.82
N ILE A 32 1.20 -1.16 5.87
CA ILE A 32 0.85 -0.32 4.73
C ILE A 32 2.01 0.61 4.37
N ARG A 33 2.59 1.25 5.39
CA ARG A 33 3.72 2.15 5.17
C ARG A 33 4.93 1.42 4.60
N PHE A 34 5.23 0.24 5.14
CA PHE A 34 6.36 -0.54 4.67
C PHE A 34 6.19 -0.93 3.21
N ARG A 35 4.98 -1.32 2.83
CA ARG A 35 4.72 -1.74 1.46
C ARG A 35 4.84 -0.61 0.44
N SER A 36 4.90 0.64 0.90
CA SER A 36 5.11 1.76 -0.01
C SER A 36 6.59 2.10 -0.17
N THR A 37 7.49 1.38 0.51
CA THR A 37 8.93 1.66 0.43
C THR A 37 9.55 0.99 -0.79
N PRO A 38 10.65 1.56 -1.31
CA PRO A 38 11.37 0.92 -2.42
C PRO A 38 11.92 -0.46 -2.07
N THR A 39 12.31 -0.65 -0.79
CA THR A 39 12.84 -1.93 -0.35
C THR A 39 11.83 -3.05 -0.55
N TYR A 40 10.58 -2.79 -0.16
CA TYR A 40 9.53 -3.78 -0.33
C TYR A 40 9.29 -4.06 -1.82
N LYS A 41 9.21 -3.00 -2.63
CA LYS A 41 8.89 -3.13 -4.04
C LYS A 41 9.93 -3.94 -4.80
N LYS A 42 11.16 -3.96 -4.33
CA LYS A 42 12.21 -4.75 -4.97
C LYS A 42 12.11 -6.23 -4.65
N ARG A 43 11.39 -6.59 -3.60
CA ARG A 43 11.33 -7.97 -3.11
C ARG A 43 10.06 -8.71 -3.52
N VAL A 44 9.07 -7.99 -4.01
CA VAL A 44 7.78 -8.61 -4.27
C VAL A 44 7.68 -9.11 -5.69
N THR A 45 6.82 -10.11 -5.86
CA THR A 45 6.45 -10.60 -7.17
C THR A 45 5.24 -9.82 -7.68
N ASP A 46 4.87 -10.05 -8.93
CA ASP A 46 3.72 -9.38 -9.53
C ASP A 46 2.40 -9.70 -8.85
N ASP A 47 2.36 -10.81 -8.11
CA ASP A 47 1.14 -11.21 -7.41
C ASP A 47 0.97 -10.57 -6.06
N ALA A 48 1.99 -9.90 -5.54
CA ALA A 48 1.92 -9.30 -4.22
C ALA A 48 1.17 -7.98 -4.26
N LEU A 49 0.53 -7.66 -3.13
CA LEU A 49 -0.09 -6.35 -2.97
C LEU A 49 1.01 -5.32 -2.71
N ILE A 50 0.94 -4.22 -3.41
CA ILE A 50 1.86 -3.10 -3.19
C ILE A 50 1.06 -1.85 -2.90
N THR A 51 1.66 -0.92 -2.19
CA THR A 51 1.05 0.38 -1.96
C THR A 51 1.91 1.45 -2.58
N VAL A 52 1.25 2.50 -3.05
CA VAL A 52 1.92 3.67 -3.64
C VAL A 52 1.46 4.88 -2.88
N ARG A 53 2.39 5.66 -2.34
CA ARG A 53 2.06 6.89 -1.64
C ARG A 53 1.69 7.95 -2.65
N ILE A 54 0.49 8.49 -2.52
CA ILE A 54 -0.03 9.43 -3.49
C ILE A 54 0.04 10.86 -2.99
N GLU A 55 -0.40 11.08 -1.75
CA GLU A 55 -0.50 12.42 -1.19
C GLU A 55 0.34 12.52 0.05
N ASP A 56 1.04 13.61 0.18
CA ASP A 56 1.92 13.84 1.31
C ASP A 56 1.85 15.31 1.73
N ASP A 57 1.06 15.58 2.71
CA ASP A 57 0.99 16.93 3.26
C ASP A 57 1.97 17.11 4.39
#